data_3f00ca6fbda60c597f2f8cfeea3c9a73
#
_entry.id   3f00ca6fbda60c597f2f8cfeea3c9a73
#
_cell.length_a   1.000
_cell.length_b   1.000
_cell.length_c   1.000
_cell.angle_alpha   90.00
_cell.angle_beta   90.00
_cell.angle_gamma   90.00
#
_symmetry.space_group_name_H-M   'P 1'
#
loop_
_entity.id
_entity.type
_entity.pdbx_description
1 polymer ?
#
loop_
_entity_poly.entity_id
_entity_poly.type
_entity_poly.pdbx_seq_one_letter_code
_entity_poly.pdbx_strand_id
1 'polypeptide(L)'
;MKVIEKYKNEIEEATKQGRTIIACMCNNEVKSLNFEIKDTDKITLLDTGTKDGHRIYIRGILYVMAKALEETYPTALLSVNYQLANAMFCKIENMEITEEMIKKIEVRMQEIIDKNLEIRKVEMDKEEAAEFYHSEKTQRGMAQFDNYQKEMVSLYYCENYYNYFFGVMPIATGYTNVFDIKKYNDGFLVIYPA
;
A
#
# COMPACT_ATOMS: atom_id res chain seq x y z
N MET A 1 -2.71 -22.28 9.70
CA MET A 1 -1.36 -21.92 9.19
C MET A 1 -1.50 -20.85 8.11
N LYS A 2 -0.66 -19.86 8.16
CA LYS A 2 -0.66 -18.79 7.15
C LYS A 2 -0.01 -19.25 5.85
N VAL A 3 -0.41 -18.64 4.73
CA VAL A 3 0.17 -18.94 3.41
C VAL A 3 1.69 -18.78 3.45
N ILE A 4 2.20 -17.69 4.01
CA ILE A 4 3.63 -17.42 4.07
C ILE A 4 4.41 -18.49 4.84
N GLU A 5 3.80 -19.12 5.82
CA GLU A 5 4.41 -20.20 6.60
C GLU A 5 4.42 -21.52 5.80
N LYS A 6 3.26 -21.88 5.24
CA LYS A 6 3.12 -23.15 4.51
C LYS A 6 3.96 -23.20 3.24
N TYR A 7 4.03 -22.09 2.50
CA TYR A 7 4.71 -22.01 1.20
C TYR A 7 6.06 -21.31 1.29
N LYS A 8 6.67 -21.29 2.47
CA LYS A 8 7.96 -20.63 2.70
C LYS A 8 9.04 -21.05 1.69
N ASN A 9 9.17 -22.34 1.46
CA ASN A 9 10.20 -22.87 0.55
C ASN A 9 9.97 -22.43 -0.90
N GLU A 10 8.72 -22.48 -1.35
CA GLU A 10 8.34 -22.07 -2.71
C GLU A 10 8.56 -20.57 -2.91
N ILE A 11 8.26 -19.78 -1.88
CA ILE A 11 8.47 -18.31 -1.90
C ILE A 11 9.97 -17.98 -1.96
N GLU A 12 10.78 -18.66 -1.16
CA GLU A 12 12.24 -18.49 -1.18
C GLU A 12 12.83 -18.90 -2.52
N GLU A 13 12.37 -20.01 -3.09
CA GLU A 13 12.81 -20.48 -4.39
C GLU A 13 12.49 -19.49 -5.50
N ALA A 14 11.28 -18.92 -5.48
CA ALA A 14 10.89 -17.86 -6.41
C ALA A 14 11.82 -16.65 -6.31
N THR A 15 12.16 -16.24 -5.08
CA THR A 15 13.09 -15.14 -4.85
C THR A 15 14.47 -15.42 -5.46
N LYS A 16 14.97 -16.63 -5.33
CA LYS A 16 16.24 -17.03 -5.97
C LYS A 16 16.18 -16.95 -7.49
N GLN A 17 15.00 -17.10 -8.06
CA GLN A 17 14.76 -17.02 -9.51
C GLN A 17 14.49 -15.58 -9.96
N GLY A 18 14.59 -14.60 -9.06
CA GLY A 18 14.31 -13.19 -9.36
C GLY A 18 12.82 -12.84 -9.39
N ARG A 19 11.97 -13.71 -8.83
CA ARG A 19 10.53 -13.49 -8.75
C ARG A 19 10.13 -13.18 -7.31
N THR A 20 9.32 -12.15 -7.11
CA THR A 20 8.82 -11.76 -5.79
C THR A 20 7.37 -12.19 -5.63
N ILE A 21 7.13 -13.16 -4.77
CA ILE A 21 5.76 -13.59 -4.42
C ILE A 21 5.20 -12.55 -3.44
N ILE A 22 4.08 -11.93 -3.79
CA ILE A 22 3.49 -10.83 -3.02
C ILE A 22 2.10 -11.15 -2.45
N ALA A 23 1.43 -12.15 -2.99
CA ALA A 23 0.09 -12.56 -2.57
C ALA A 23 -0.19 -13.98 -3.06
N CYS A 24 -1.42 -14.42 -2.89
CA CYS A 24 -1.87 -15.70 -3.42
C CYS A 24 -3.30 -15.62 -3.94
N MET A 25 -3.63 -16.59 -4.77
CA MET A 25 -5.01 -16.90 -5.13
C MET A 25 -5.46 -18.08 -4.26
N CYS A 26 -6.50 -17.89 -3.48
CA CYS A 26 -7.09 -18.95 -2.65
C CYS A 26 -8.52 -19.19 -3.12
N ASN A 27 -8.77 -20.38 -3.69
CA ASN A 27 -10.09 -20.75 -4.21
C ASN A 27 -10.67 -19.65 -5.14
N ASN A 28 -9.87 -19.13 -6.05
CA ASN A 28 -10.22 -18.08 -7.02
C ASN A 28 -10.40 -16.66 -6.42
N GLU A 29 -10.01 -16.45 -5.16
CA GLU A 29 -9.99 -15.13 -4.55
C GLU A 29 -8.55 -14.72 -4.20
N VAL A 30 -8.20 -13.47 -4.50
CA VAL A 30 -6.88 -12.93 -4.13
C VAL A 30 -6.84 -12.70 -2.62
N LYS A 31 -5.80 -13.23 -1.98
CA LYS A 31 -5.58 -13.11 -0.54
C LYS A 31 -4.14 -12.70 -0.25
N SER A 32 -3.95 -12.08 0.91
CA SER A 32 -2.63 -11.73 1.41
C SER A 32 -1.84 -12.98 1.80
N LEU A 33 -0.52 -12.85 1.85
CA LEU A 33 0.34 -13.95 2.34
C LEU A 33 0.14 -14.27 3.82
N ASN A 34 -0.54 -13.40 4.56
CA ASN A 34 -0.90 -13.64 5.97
C ASN A 34 -2.24 -14.35 6.14
N PHE A 35 -2.91 -14.69 5.04
CA PHE A 35 -4.20 -15.35 5.09
C PHE A 35 -4.07 -16.74 5.73
N GLU A 36 -4.98 -17.07 6.65
CA GLU A 36 -5.07 -18.39 7.28
C GLU A 36 -5.75 -19.35 6.31
N ILE A 37 -5.09 -20.44 5.96
CA ILE A 37 -5.60 -21.42 5.00
C ILE A 37 -6.05 -22.71 5.68
N LYS A 38 -6.99 -23.37 5.02
CA LYS A 38 -7.48 -24.70 5.39
C LYS A 38 -6.83 -25.75 4.49
N ASP A 39 -6.77 -26.98 4.94
CA ASP A 39 -6.17 -28.07 4.17
C ASP A 39 -6.84 -28.31 2.81
N THR A 40 -8.12 -27.96 2.70
CA THR A 40 -8.91 -28.10 1.47
C THR A 40 -8.76 -26.96 0.48
N ASP A 41 -8.09 -25.87 0.88
CA ASP A 41 -7.93 -24.66 0.05
C ASP A 41 -6.95 -24.92 -1.09
N LYS A 42 -7.31 -24.44 -2.28
CA LYS A 42 -6.44 -24.43 -3.45
C LYS A 42 -5.69 -23.12 -3.53
N ILE A 43 -4.37 -23.18 -3.43
CA ILE A 43 -3.50 -22.00 -3.38
C ILE A 43 -2.64 -21.93 -4.63
N THR A 44 -2.62 -20.75 -5.26
CA THR A 44 -1.67 -20.40 -6.31
C THR A 44 -0.93 -19.14 -5.85
N LEU A 45 0.39 -19.19 -5.81
CA LEU A 45 1.20 -18.05 -5.43
C LEU A 45 1.25 -17.03 -6.58
N LEU A 46 1.15 -15.74 -6.24
CA LEU A 46 1.15 -14.66 -7.21
C LEU A 46 2.40 -13.80 -7.04
N ASP A 47 3.18 -13.69 -8.11
CA ASP A 47 4.32 -12.79 -8.12
C ASP A 47 3.93 -11.41 -8.67
N THR A 48 4.86 -10.46 -8.59
CA THR A 48 4.64 -9.07 -9.04
C THR A 48 4.47 -8.95 -10.55
N GLY A 49 4.80 -9.98 -11.31
CA GLY A 49 4.61 -10.01 -12.76
C GLY A 49 3.19 -10.38 -13.18
N THR A 50 2.38 -10.91 -12.26
CA THR A 50 0.97 -11.19 -12.54
C THR A 50 0.16 -9.90 -12.46
N LYS A 51 -1.00 -9.89 -13.12
CA LYS A 51 -1.89 -8.73 -13.11
C LYS A 51 -2.32 -8.34 -11.69
N ASP A 52 -2.73 -9.33 -10.89
CA ASP A 52 -3.15 -9.08 -9.52
C ASP A 52 -1.97 -8.70 -8.61
N GLY A 53 -0.84 -9.38 -8.77
CA GLY A 53 0.37 -9.05 -8.01
C GLY A 53 0.89 -7.65 -8.31
N HIS A 54 0.83 -7.23 -9.55
CA HIS A 54 1.21 -5.87 -9.96
C HIS A 54 0.31 -4.81 -9.32
N ARG A 55 -1.00 -5.05 -9.27
CA ARG A 55 -1.95 -4.16 -8.59
C ARG A 55 -1.67 -4.03 -7.10
N ILE A 56 -1.30 -5.14 -6.46
CA ILE A 56 -0.94 -5.15 -5.04
C ILE A 56 0.34 -4.37 -4.81
N TYR A 57 1.32 -4.52 -5.69
CA TYR A 57 2.56 -3.74 -5.65
C TYR A 57 2.26 -2.24 -5.72
N ILE A 58 1.42 -1.83 -6.65
CA ILE A 58 1.03 -0.42 -6.82
C ILE A 58 0.37 0.12 -5.54
N ARG A 59 -0.57 -0.62 -4.97
CA ARG A 59 -1.18 -0.22 -3.69
C ARG A 59 -0.13 -0.08 -2.59
N GLY A 60 0.80 -1.01 -2.53
CA GLY A 60 1.88 -0.99 -1.54
C GLY A 60 2.77 0.24 -1.66
N ILE A 61 3.19 0.59 -2.87
CA ILE A 61 4.06 1.76 -3.06
C ILE A 61 3.30 3.06 -2.79
N LEU A 62 2.02 3.14 -3.12
CA LEU A 62 1.19 4.31 -2.79
C LEU A 62 0.98 4.43 -1.28
N TYR A 63 0.83 3.31 -0.58
CA TYR A 63 0.76 3.28 0.88
C TYR A 63 2.05 3.82 1.51
N VAL A 64 3.19 3.34 1.05
CA VAL A 64 4.50 3.80 1.53
C VAL A 64 4.69 5.29 1.26
N MET A 65 4.31 5.76 0.07
CA MET A 65 4.37 7.18 -0.28
C MET A 65 3.49 8.02 0.64
N ALA A 66 2.26 7.60 0.86
CA ALA A 66 1.32 8.33 1.73
C ALA A 66 1.82 8.41 3.17
N LYS A 67 2.39 7.32 3.68
CA LYS A 67 3.01 7.29 5.01
C LYS A 67 4.21 8.23 5.07
N ALA A 68 5.09 8.18 4.09
CA ALA A 68 6.27 9.05 4.01
C ALA A 68 5.86 10.53 3.96
N LEU A 69 4.84 10.84 3.18
CA LEU A 69 4.32 12.20 3.07
C LEU A 69 3.77 12.69 4.41
N GLU A 70 2.99 11.88 5.11
CA GLU A 70 2.46 12.26 6.41
C GLU A 70 3.57 12.54 7.43
N GLU A 71 4.62 11.74 7.41
CA GLU A 71 5.75 11.90 8.33
C GLU A 71 6.61 13.12 8.02
N THR A 72 6.75 13.47 6.75
CA THR A 72 7.58 14.61 6.32
C THR A 72 6.80 15.92 6.22
N TYR A 73 5.54 15.86 5.84
CA TYR A 73 4.65 17.01 5.68
C TYR A 73 3.27 16.69 6.26
N PRO A 74 3.13 16.72 7.60
CA PRO A 74 1.89 16.25 8.27
C PRO A 74 0.60 16.94 7.87
N THR A 75 0.69 18.19 7.38
CA THR A 75 -0.49 18.96 6.98
C THR A 75 -0.83 18.83 5.50
N ALA A 76 -0.05 18.06 4.73
CA ALA A 76 -0.27 17.91 3.31
C ALA A 76 -1.60 17.21 3.02
N LEU A 77 -2.35 17.74 2.07
CA LEU A 77 -3.59 17.13 1.57
C LEU A 77 -3.30 16.36 0.28
N LEU A 78 -3.02 15.07 0.42
CA LEU A 78 -2.69 14.20 -0.70
C LEU A 78 -3.90 13.87 -1.55
N SER A 79 -3.74 13.92 -2.85
CA SER A 79 -4.72 13.46 -3.83
C SER A 79 -4.03 12.54 -4.82
N VAL A 80 -4.47 11.29 -4.91
CA VAL A 80 -4.02 10.33 -5.93
C VAL A 80 -5.00 10.42 -7.08
N ASN A 81 -4.56 10.87 -8.24
CA ASN A 81 -5.45 11.29 -9.31
C ASN A 81 -5.67 10.23 -10.39
N TYR A 82 -4.64 9.92 -11.17
CA TYR A 82 -4.80 8.99 -12.30
C TYR A 82 -3.49 8.28 -12.61
N GLN A 83 -3.62 7.17 -13.33
CA GLN A 83 -2.50 6.40 -13.81
C GLN A 83 -1.99 6.98 -15.13
N LEU A 84 -0.68 7.14 -15.23
CA LEU A 84 0.00 7.60 -16.43
C LEU A 84 1.13 6.62 -16.74
N ALA A 85 0.94 5.76 -17.74
CA ALA A 85 1.86 4.66 -18.05
C ALA A 85 2.15 3.82 -16.77
N ASN A 86 3.41 3.64 -16.39
CA ASN A 86 3.80 2.92 -15.18
C ASN A 86 4.02 3.86 -13.99
N ALA A 87 3.13 4.82 -13.82
CA ALA A 87 3.19 5.79 -12.74
C ALA A 87 1.79 6.21 -12.29
N MET A 88 1.68 6.68 -11.05
CA MET A 88 0.48 7.35 -10.55
C MET A 88 0.76 8.83 -10.39
N PHE A 89 -0.09 9.65 -10.97
CA PHE A 89 -0.03 11.09 -10.80
C PHE A 89 -0.74 11.49 -9.52
N CYS A 90 -0.01 12.23 -8.67
CA CYS A 90 -0.48 12.67 -7.36
C CYS A 90 -0.31 14.17 -7.21
N LYS A 91 -1.15 14.77 -6.38
CA LYS A 91 -1.06 16.18 -6.02
C LYS A 91 -1.08 16.36 -4.51
N ILE A 92 -0.54 17.48 -4.06
CA ILE A 92 -0.75 17.98 -2.71
C ILE A 92 -1.55 19.28 -2.86
N GLU A 93 -2.82 19.24 -2.49
CA GLU A 93 -3.77 20.29 -2.85
C GLU A 93 -3.54 21.63 -2.15
N ASN A 94 -2.91 21.60 -0.97
CA ASN A 94 -2.69 22.78 -0.15
C ASN A 94 -1.23 23.26 -0.11
N MET A 95 -0.38 22.70 -0.95
CA MET A 95 1.04 23.07 -1.00
C MET A 95 1.53 23.07 -2.43
N GLU A 96 2.45 24.00 -2.73
CA GLU A 96 3.19 23.97 -3.98
C GLU A 96 4.30 22.93 -3.87
N ILE A 97 4.42 22.07 -4.87
CA ILE A 97 5.42 21.00 -4.88
C ILE A 97 6.75 21.52 -5.40
N THR A 98 7.81 21.27 -4.64
CA THR A 98 9.18 21.64 -4.99
C THR A 98 10.04 20.39 -5.16
N GLU A 99 11.16 20.52 -5.84
CA GLU A 99 12.13 19.42 -5.98
C GLU A 99 12.67 18.98 -4.61
N GLU A 100 12.83 19.89 -3.67
CA GLU A 100 13.25 19.57 -2.31
C GLU A 100 12.23 18.67 -1.59
N MET A 101 10.95 18.99 -1.73
CA MET A 101 9.88 18.15 -1.16
C MET A 101 9.91 16.74 -1.74
N ILE A 102 10.07 16.63 -3.06
CA ILE A 102 10.14 15.34 -3.74
C ILE A 102 11.32 14.52 -3.20
N LYS A 103 12.47 15.14 -3.03
CA LYS A 103 13.65 14.48 -2.49
C LYS A 103 13.45 13.97 -1.06
N LYS A 104 12.82 14.79 -0.21
CA LYS A 104 12.51 14.39 1.17
C LYS A 104 11.55 13.20 1.23
N ILE A 105 10.52 13.22 0.39
CA ILE A 105 9.55 12.12 0.32
C ILE A 105 10.25 10.85 -0.16
N GLU A 106 11.07 10.94 -1.20
CA GLU A 106 11.83 9.81 -1.74
C GLU A 106 12.73 9.17 -0.70
N VAL A 107 13.52 9.99 0.01
CA VAL A 107 14.43 9.51 1.06
C VAL A 107 13.63 8.79 2.16
N ARG A 108 12.51 9.38 2.59
CA ARG A 108 11.71 8.76 3.65
C ARG A 108 11.04 7.47 3.18
N MET A 109 10.57 7.42 1.94
CA MET A 109 10.04 6.18 1.36
C MET A 109 11.09 5.07 1.39
N GLN A 110 12.32 5.39 0.98
CA GLN A 110 13.41 4.41 0.98
C GLN A 110 13.72 3.91 2.39
N GLU A 111 13.71 4.78 3.38
CA GLU A 111 13.92 4.41 4.78
C GLU A 111 12.84 3.43 5.27
N ILE A 112 11.58 3.71 4.95
CA ILE A 112 10.44 2.86 5.31
C ILE A 112 10.57 1.48 4.65
N ILE A 113 10.94 1.45 3.38
CA ILE A 113 11.14 0.22 2.61
C ILE A 113 12.30 -0.60 3.19
N ASP A 114 13.42 0.06 3.48
CA ASP A 114 14.61 -0.61 4.00
C ASP A 114 14.39 -1.24 5.37
N LYS A 115 13.51 -0.65 6.18
CA LYS A 115 13.13 -1.21 7.48
C LYS A 115 12.24 -2.44 7.36
N ASN A 116 11.64 -2.68 6.20
CA ASN A 116 10.73 -3.79 5.95
C ASN A 116 9.66 -3.94 7.04
N LEU A 117 8.91 -2.87 7.26
CA LEU A 117 7.90 -2.79 8.32
C LEU A 117 6.65 -3.60 7.97
N GLU A 118 6.07 -4.24 8.97
CA GLU A 118 4.81 -4.96 8.80
C GLU A 118 3.67 -4.01 8.40
N ILE A 119 2.89 -4.43 7.41
CA ILE A 119 1.62 -3.79 7.05
C ILE A 119 0.52 -4.74 7.49
N ARG A 120 -0.24 -4.35 8.50
CA ARG A 120 -1.24 -5.21 9.11
C ARG A 120 -2.65 -4.68 8.86
N LYS A 121 -3.55 -5.57 8.47
CA LYS A 121 -4.96 -5.25 8.33
C LYS A 121 -5.59 -5.22 9.73
N VAL A 122 -6.29 -4.13 10.03
CA VAL A 122 -7.00 -3.94 11.30
C VAL A 122 -8.45 -3.65 10.99
N GLU A 123 -9.35 -4.42 11.58
CA GLU A 123 -10.77 -4.17 11.44
C GLU A 123 -11.27 -3.39 12.66
N MET A 124 -12.02 -2.34 12.43
CA MET A 124 -12.60 -1.53 13.47
C MET A 124 -13.97 -1.01 13.03
N ASP A 125 -14.79 -0.57 13.98
CA ASP A 125 -16.08 -0.01 13.61
C ASP A 125 -15.90 1.34 12.91
N LYS A 126 -16.95 1.78 12.22
CA LYS A 126 -16.93 3.00 11.42
C LYS A 126 -16.60 4.24 12.23
N GLU A 127 -17.12 4.31 13.46
CA GLU A 127 -16.91 5.46 14.35
C GLU A 127 -15.46 5.51 14.83
N GLU A 128 -14.92 4.35 15.23
CA GLU A 128 -13.53 4.21 15.66
C GLU A 128 -12.57 4.55 14.51
N ALA A 129 -12.86 4.05 13.29
CA ALA A 129 -12.07 4.35 12.11
C ALA A 129 -12.03 5.85 11.84
N ALA A 130 -13.17 6.54 12.00
CA ALA A 130 -13.25 7.99 11.78
C ALA A 130 -12.36 8.77 12.76
N GLU A 131 -12.14 8.28 13.98
CA GLU A 131 -11.28 8.93 14.96
C GLU A 131 -9.80 8.99 14.51
N PHE A 132 -9.34 8.05 13.72
CA PHE A 132 -7.98 8.05 13.18
C PHE A 132 -7.82 8.99 11.99
N TYR A 133 -8.90 9.62 11.54
CA TYR A 133 -8.94 10.54 10.42
C TYR A 133 -9.45 11.91 10.83
N HIS A 134 -8.84 12.51 11.86
CA HIS A 134 -9.26 13.80 12.41
C HIS A 134 -8.63 15.03 11.78
N SER A 135 -7.62 14.87 10.95
CA SER A 135 -6.99 16.03 10.31
C SER A 135 -7.78 16.46 9.08
N GLU A 136 -7.52 17.65 8.58
CA GLU A 136 -8.15 18.16 7.36
C GLU A 136 -7.99 17.20 6.17
N LYS A 137 -6.82 16.58 6.07
CA LYS A 137 -6.56 15.58 5.00
C LYS A 137 -7.42 14.34 5.15
N THR A 138 -7.89 14.05 6.35
CA THR A 138 -8.71 12.87 6.64
C THR A 138 -10.21 13.16 6.59
N GLN A 139 -10.63 14.40 6.42
CA GLN A 139 -12.03 14.71 6.13
C GLN A 139 -12.50 13.98 4.87
N ARG A 140 -11.64 13.80 3.91
CA ARG A 140 -11.92 12.94 2.75
C ARG A 140 -12.16 11.50 3.14
N GLY A 141 -11.34 10.98 4.05
CA GLY A 141 -11.52 9.65 4.60
C GLY A 141 -12.83 9.52 5.35
N MET A 142 -13.19 10.52 6.15
CA MET A 142 -14.47 10.56 6.85
C MET A 142 -15.65 10.57 5.87
N ALA A 143 -15.60 11.40 4.84
CA ALA A 143 -16.62 11.43 3.79
C ALA A 143 -16.74 10.09 3.07
N GLN A 144 -15.63 9.40 2.89
CA GLN A 144 -15.59 8.05 2.31
C GLN A 144 -16.30 7.05 3.22
N PHE A 145 -16.12 7.16 4.55
CA PHE A 145 -16.77 6.28 5.52
C PHE A 145 -18.25 6.62 5.73
N ASP A 146 -18.65 7.88 5.61
CA ASP A 146 -20.05 8.29 5.74
C ASP A 146 -20.95 7.58 4.75
N ASN A 147 -20.45 7.28 3.57
CA ASN A 147 -21.18 6.54 2.53
C ASN A 147 -20.95 5.03 2.61
N TYR A 148 -20.18 4.58 3.59
CA TYR A 148 -19.85 3.16 3.75
C TYR A 148 -20.97 2.47 4.50
N GLN A 149 -21.58 1.49 3.86
CA GLN A 149 -22.77 0.82 4.40
C GLN A 149 -22.47 -0.28 5.42
N LYS A 150 -21.22 -0.71 5.50
CA LYS A 150 -20.80 -1.73 6.48
C LYS A 150 -20.48 -1.06 7.82
N GLU A 151 -20.80 -1.74 8.91
CA GLU A 151 -20.47 -1.27 10.26
C GLU A 151 -18.97 -1.35 10.56
N MET A 152 -18.27 -2.33 9.95
CA MET A 152 -16.85 -2.55 10.12
C MET A 152 -16.06 -2.05 8.93
N VAL A 153 -14.94 -1.39 9.21
CA VAL A 153 -14.01 -0.87 8.21
C VAL A 153 -12.67 -1.55 8.38
N SER A 154 -12.06 -1.96 7.27
CA SER A 154 -10.70 -2.49 7.28
C SER A 154 -9.71 -1.37 6.98
N LEU A 155 -8.83 -1.11 7.93
CA LEU A 155 -7.71 -0.20 7.75
C LEU A 155 -6.41 -0.98 7.72
N TYR A 156 -5.38 -0.40 7.12
CA TYR A 156 -4.04 -0.97 7.14
C TYR A 156 -3.15 -0.15 8.05
N TYR A 157 -2.50 -0.81 8.99
CA TYR A 157 -1.65 -0.21 10.02
C TYR A 157 -0.18 -0.56 9.79
N CYS A 158 0.66 0.46 9.88
CA CYS A 158 2.11 0.30 9.80
C CYS A 158 2.75 1.39 10.65
N GLU A 159 3.39 1.00 11.76
CA GLU A 159 4.20 1.90 12.60
C GLU A 159 3.53 3.28 12.83
N ASN A 160 2.45 3.31 13.60
CA ASN A 160 1.68 4.51 13.93
C ASN A 160 0.97 5.20 12.75
N TYR A 161 0.88 4.52 11.62
CA TYR A 161 0.20 5.03 10.44
C TYR A 161 -0.97 4.13 10.08
N TYR A 162 -2.16 4.73 9.93
CA TYR A 162 -3.36 4.05 9.45
C TYR A 162 -3.77 4.64 8.11
N ASN A 163 -4.16 3.78 7.17
CA ASN A 163 -4.76 4.24 5.93
C ASN A 163 -5.78 3.23 5.43
N TYR A 164 -6.74 3.73 4.66
CA TYR A 164 -7.75 2.93 4.02
C TYR A 164 -7.34 2.63 2.58
N PHE A 165 -7.33 1.34 2.23
CA PHE A 165 -7.13 0.90 0.85
C PHE A 165 -8.12 -0.21 0.55
N PHE A 166 -8.75 -0.12 -0.61
CA PHE A 166 -9.62 -1.16 -1.10
C PHE A 166 -8.80 -2.24 -1.80
N GLY A 167 -8.82 -3.44 -1.26
CA GLY A 167 -8.12 -4.58 -1.82
C GLY A 167 -6.98 -5.09 -0.95
N VAL A 168 -6.31 -6.11 -1.44
CA VAL A 168 -5.21 -6.76 -0.74
C VAL A 168 -3.95 -5.90 -0.78
N MET A 169 -3.22 -5.87 0.32
CA MET A 169 -1.96 -5.14 0.46
C MET A 169 -0.79 -6.11 0.61
N PRO A 170 0.44 -5.69 0.26
CA PRO A 170 1.62 -6.45 0.68
C PRO A 170 1.67 -6.54 2.21
N ILE A 171 2.27 -7.58 2.73
CA ILE A 171 2.36 -7.78 4.19
C ILE A 171 3.47 -6.96 4.85
N ALA A 172 4.34 -6.34 4.05
CA ALA A 172 5.44 -5.52 4.57
C ALA A 172 5.89 -4.50 3.53
N THR A 173 6.54 -3.43 4.00
CA THR A 173 6.99 -2.33 3.14
C THR A 173 8.14 -2.70 2.21
N GLY A 174 8.91 -3.72 2.55
CA GLY A 174 10.06 -4.14 1.76
C GLY A 174 9.72 -4.72 0.39
N TYR A 175 8.47 -5.11 0.15
CA TYR A 175 8.04 -5.64 -1.15
C TYR A 175 8.09 -4.58 -2.27
N THR A 176 7.96 -3.31 -1.93
CA THR A 176 7.92 -2.21 -2.90
C THR A 176 9.28 -1.54 -3.05
N ASN A 177 10.30 -2.33 -3.28
CA ASN A 177 11.70 -1.90 -3.24
C ASN A 177 12.21 -1.25 -4.53
N VAL A 178 11.42 -1.24 -5.61
CA VAL A 178 11.77 -0.60 -6.86
C VAL A 178 10.75 0.49 -7.16
N PHE A 179 11.17 1.72 -7.06
CA PHE A 179 10.30 2.87 -7.34
C PHE A 179 11.14 4.09 -7.71
N ASP A 180 10.48 5.09 -8.27
CA ASP A 180 11.04 6.42 -8.44
C ASP A 180 9.92 7.43 -8.16
N ILE A 181 10.30 8.66 -7.87
CA ILE A 181 9.36 9.74 -7.63
C ILE A 181 9.89 10.99 -8.30
N LYS A 182 9.05 11.66 -9.10
CA LYS A 182 9.46 12.82 -9.90
C LYS A 182 8.40 13.91 -9.85
N LYS A 183 8.85 15.14 -9.78
CA LYS A 183 7.97 16.29 -9.97
C LYS A 183 7.43 16.26 -11.40
N TYR A 184 6.14 16.49 -11.56
CA TYR A 184 5.46 16.49 -12.86
C TYR A 184 4.31 17.48 -12.84
N ASN A 185 4.34 18.48 -13.73
CA ASN A 185 3.34 19.55 -13.77
C ASN A 185 3.15 20.19 -12.39
N ASP A 186 1.93 20.27 -11.90
CA ASP A 186 1.59 20.80 -10.57
C ASP A 186 1.55 19.71 -9.47
N GLY A 187 2.03 18.52 -9.78
CA GLY A 187 2.05 17.39 -8.88
C GLY A 187 3.35 16.61 -8.96
N PHE A 188 3.24 15.31 -8.77
CA PHE A 188 4.37 14.39 -8.87
C PHE A 188 3.91 13.01 -9.34
N LEU A 189 4.86 12.26 -9.86
CA LEU A 189 4.63 10.88 -10.29
C LEU A 189 5.29 9.92 -9.30
N VAL A 190 4.55 8.91 -8.89
CA VAL A 190 5.09 7.74 -8.23
C VAL A 190 5.23 6.66 -9.29
N ILE A 191 6.47 6.31 -9.62
CA ILE A 191 6.82 5.41 -10.72
C ILE A 191 7.14 4.04 -10.16
N TYR A 192 6.61 3.02 -10.79
CA TYR A 192 6.79 1.61 -10.40
C TYR A 192 7.19 0.79 -11.63
N PRO A 193 7.68 -0.46 -11.44
CA PRO A 193 8.01 -1.31 -12.58
C PRO A 193 6.80 -1.58 -13.47
N ALA A 194 7.03 -1.60 -14.76
CA ALA A 194 5.99 -1.86 -15.77
C ALA A 194 5.51 -3.33 -15.71
#